data_56d5ff353bb2450ae1eb4a60cb329cfd
#
_entry.id   56d5ff353bb2450ae1eb4a60cb329cfd
#
_cell.length_a   1.000
_cell.length_b   1.000
_cell.length_c   1.000
_cell.angle_alpha   90.00
_cell.angle_beta   90.00
_cell.angle_gamma   90.00
#
_symmetry.space_group_name_H-M   'P 1'
#
loop_
_entity.id
_entity.type
_entity.pdbx_description
1 polymer ?
#
loop_
_entity_poly.entity_id
_entity_poly.type
_entity_poly.pdbx_seq_one_letter_code
_entity_poly.pdbx_strand_id
1 'polypeptide(L)'
;MYLGIDVSKLTIDCCLISDGQNHEKRFSNNPKGFQLLTDWLKFHQMTSELHCCCEATGIYYEPLAHYLHQHYTVTVENPRRIKGYAIAELQRSKTDKQDARLIAQYCQDRKHKLKAWIPPSQEQKQLQELARYLDHLKQQRATETTKLHEAPDYIAPHIKTTIENLSSQIRDIKKQLLQFYKSHPDYNTKRKRLKTITGIGEQSAAVLLSAYKRHPFSNQKQFTAYLGLDPRKNQSGSSVNGKSRISKIGNADIRKSLYMPAVVAYRCNVFSSFVNRLKVKGKPIKLILIAIMRKLAVIAFNLLRSEERR
;
A
#
# COMPACT_ATOMS: atom_id res chain seq x y z
N MET A 1 -25.75 -12.89 1.95
CA MET A 1 -24.77 -13.99 2.06
C MET A 1 -23.37 -13.44 2.04
N TYR A 2 -22.44 -14.01 2.83
CA TYR A 2 -21.12 -13.44 3.06
C TYR A 2 -20.05 -14.52 3.01
N LEU A 3 -18.97 -14.27 2.26
CA LEU A 3 -17.82 -15.15 2.16
C LEU A 3 -16.58 -14.46 2.75
N GLY A 4 -16.06 -15.01 3.83
CA GLY A 4 -14.77 -14.62 4.40
C GLY A 4 -13.65 -15.49 3.86
N ILE A 5 -12.53 -14.89 3.49
CA ILE A 5 -11.42 -15.60 2.88
C ILE A 5 -10.12 -15.18 3.57
N ASP A 6 -9.47 -16.13 4.23
CA ASP A 6 -8.08 -15.97 4.64
C ASP A 6 -7.15 -16.47 3.52
N VAL A 7 -6.21 -15.62 3.09
CA VAL A 7 -5.39 -15.89 1.90
C VAL A 7 -3.94 -16.08 2.30
N SER A 8 -3.41 -17.24 1.98
CA SER A 8 -1.99 -17.57 2.07
C SER A 8 -1.35 -17.69 0.67
N LYS A 9 -0.05 -17.93 0.63
CA LYS A 9 0.68 -18.11 -0.64
C LYS A 9 0.16 -19.29 -1.47
N LEU A 10 -0.14 -20.40 -0.83
CA LEU A 10 -0.48 -21.69 -1.51
C LEU A 10 -1.94 -22.06 -1.36
N THR A 11 -2.61 -21.58 -0.32
CA THR A 11 -3.98 -21.97 0.02
C THR A 11 -4.85 -20.77 0.36
N ILE A 12 -6.15 -20.96 0.22
CA ILE A 12 -7.19 -20.04 0.69
C ILE A 12 -8.14 -20.83 1.58
N ASP A 13 -8.40 -20.32 2.77
CA ASP A 13 -9.41 -20.84 3.69
C ASP A 13 -10.65 -19.98 3.57
N CYS A 14 -11.80 -20.62 3.32
CA CYS A 14 -13.06 -19.97 3.04
C CYS A 14 -14.09 -20.33 4.10
N CYS A 15 -14.84 -19.33 4.57
CA CYS A 15 -16.03 -19.52 5.39
C CYS A 15 -17.19 -18.77 4.74
N LEU A 16 -18.21 -19.50 4.32
CA LEU A 16 -19.46 -18.98 3.77
C LEU A 16 -20.52 -18.94 4.87
N ILE A 17 -21.09 -17.77 5.11
CA ILE A 17 -22.27 -17.58 5.96
C ILE A 17 -23.52 -17.50 5.07
N SER A 18 -24.39 -18.52 5.16
CA SER A 18 -25.67 -18.59 4.47
C SER A 18 -26.72 -19.16 5.42
N ASP A 19 -27.89 -18.53 5.48
CA ASP A 19 -29.05 -18.98 6.27
C ASP A 19 -28.72 -19.30 7.74
N GLY A 20 -27.82 -18.51 8.33
CA GLY A 20 -27.37 -18.69 9.72
C GLY A 20 -26.39 -19.84 9.94
N GLN A 21 -25.97 -20.53 8.89
CA GLN A 21 -25.00 -21.62 8.95
C GLN A 21 -23.64 -21.18 8.40
N ASN A 22 -22.57 -21.80 8.94
CA ASN A 22 -21.20 -21.59 8.49
C ASN A 22 -20.73 -22.84 7.73
N HIS A 23 -20.35 -22.64 6.46
CA HIS A 23 -19.75 -23.68 5.63
C HIS A 23 -18.28 -23.33 5.40
N GLU A 24 -17.39 -24.25 5.75
CA GLU A 24 -15.94 -24.03 5.69
C GLU A 24 -15.29 -24.97 4.68
N LYS A 25 -14.39 -24.43 3.85
CA LYS A 25 -13.62 -25.25 2.91
C LYS A 25 -12.30 -24.57 2.57
N ARG A 26 -11.26 -25.41 2.39
CA ARG A 26 -9.94 -24.97 1.94
C ARG A 26 -9.75 -25.29 0.46
N PHE A 27 -9.11 -24.35 -0.28
CA PHE A 27 -8.75 -24.53 -1.69
C PHE A 27 -7.31 -24.11 -1.92
N SER A 28 -6.75 -24.50 -3.07
CA SER A 28 -5.44 -24.00 -3.51
C SER A 28 -5.55 -22.56 -4.02
N ASN A 29 -4.55 -21.73 -3.74
CA ASN A 29 -4.49 -20.35 -4.24
C ASN A 29 -3.91 -20.33 -5.67
N ASN A 30 -4.65 -20.88 -6.62
CA ASN A 30 -4.33 -20.96 -8.04
C ASN A 30 -5.62 -21.03 -8.89
N PRO A 31 -5.53 -20.92 -10.24
CA PRO A 31 -6.72 -20.93 -11.09
C PRO A 31 -7.61 -22.15 -10.93
N LYS A 32 -7.04 -23.35 -10.72
CA LYS A 32 -7.82 -24.58 -10.47
C LYS A 32 -8.58 -24.48 -9.14
N GLY A 33 -7.94 -24.00 -8.08
CA GLY A 33 -8.60 -23.80 -6.79
C GLY A 33 -9.70 -22.74 -6.85
N PHE A 34 -9.55 -21.70 -7.63
CA PHE A 34 -10.59 -20.67 -7.84
C PHE A 34 -11.82 -21.26 -8.55
N GLN A 35 -11.60 -22.14 -9.54
CA GLN A 35 -12.71 -22.86 -10.18
C GLN A 35 -13.46 -23.74 -9.20
N LEU A 36 -12.73 -24.52 -8.40
CA LEU A 36 -13.34 -25.38 -7.36
C LEU A 36 -14.08 -24.56 -6.29
N LEU A 37 -13.59 -23.38 -5.94
CA LEU A 37 -14.31 -22.43 -5.08
C LEU A 37 -15.62 -21.98 -5.74
N THR A 38 -15.61 -21.63 -7.02
CA THR A 38 -16.84 -21.24 -7.75
C THR A 38 -17.84 -22.37 -7.80
N ASP A 39 -17.40 -23.62 -8.07
CA ASP A 39 -18.27 -24.77 -8.11
C ASP A 39 -18.86 -25.08 -6.73
N TRP A 40 -18.08 -24.90 -5.65
CA TRP A 40 -18.58 -25.02 -4.29
C TRP A 40 -19.59 -23.92 -3.94
N LEU A 41 -19.38 -22.68 -4.39
CA LEU A 41 -20.35 -21.58 -4.21
C LEU A 41 -21.64 -21.85 -4.98
N LYS A 42 -21.57 -22.38 -6.20
CA LYS A 42 -22.77 -22.81 -6.98
C LYS A 42 -23.52 -23.94 -6.28
N PHE A 43 -22.82 -24.91 -5.70
CA PHE A 43 -23.45 -25.99 -4.92
C PHE A 43 -24.27 -25.42 -3.75
N HIS A 44 -23.81 -24.36 -3.10
CA HIS A 44 -24.56 -23.63 -2.08
C HIS A 44 -25.53 -22.58 -2.64
N GLN A 45 -25.83 -22.61 -3.94
CA GLN A 45 -26.78 -21.72 -4.62
C GLN A 45 -26.48 -20.24 -4.47
N MET A 46 -25.17 -19.88 -4.41
CA MET A 46 -24.76 -18.48 -4.29
C MET A 46 -25.01 -17.70 -5.56
N THR A 47 -25.64 -16.54 -5.40
CA THR A 47 -25.97 -15.60 -6.46
C THR A 47 -24.98 -14.44 -6.52
N SER A 48 -25.18 -13.50 -7.45
CA SER A 48 -24.40 -12.26 -7.56
C SER A 48 -24.49 -11.35 -6.31
N GLU A 49 -25.45 -11.60 -5.41
CA GLU A 49 -25.59 -10.87 -4.14
C GLU A 49 -24.55 -11.31 -3.06
N LEU A 50 -23.76 -12.33 -3.34
CA LEU A 50 -22.69 -12.75 -2.43
C LEU A 50 -21.65 -11.63 -2.25
N HIS A 51 -21.38 -11.28 -1.01
CA HIS A 51 -20.31 -10.35 -0.68
C HIS A 51 -19.08 -11.11 -0.17
N CYS A 52 -18.01 -11.06 -0.93
CA CYS A 52 -16.73 -11.69 -0.59
C CYS A 52 -15.83 -10.67 0.13
N CYS A 53 -15.23 -11.07 1.24
CA CYS A 53 -14.27 -10.26 1.98
C CYS A 53 -12.96 -11.01 2.18
N CYS A 54 -11.84 -10.38 1.91
CA CYS A 54 -10.50 -10.89 2.23
C CYS A 54 -9.63 -9.79 2.84
N GLU A 55 -8.54 -10.22 3.49
CA GLU A 55 -7.54 -9.32 4.05
C GLU A 55 -6.47 -8.98 3.01
N ALA A 56 -6.01 -7.71 2.98
CA ALA A 56 -4.94 -7.25 2.10
C ALA A 56 -3.56 -7.71 2.62
N THR A 57 -3.30 -9.01 2.61
CA THR A 57 -2.05 -9.62 3.05
C THR A 57 -1.11 -9.86 1.86
N GLY A 58 -0.05 -9.06 1.77
CA GLY A 58 0.94 -9.17 0.68
C GLY A 58 0.34 -8.93 -0.70
N ILE A 59 0.71 -9.78 -1.67
CA ILE A 59 0.24 -9.76 -3.06
C ILE A 59 -0.66 -10.95 -3.39
N TYR A 60 -0.78 -11.92 -2.47
CA TYR A 60 -1.37 -13.23 -2.74
C TYR A 60 -2.89 -13.20 -2.91
N TYR A 61 -3.56 -12.16 -2.37
CA TYR A 61 -5.00 -11.97 -2.55
C TYR A 61 -5.38 -11.44 -3.95
N GLU A 62 -4.46 -10.76 -4.65
CA GLU A 62 -4.79 -10.06 -5.89
C GLU A 62 -5.38 -10.96 -6.98
N PRO A 63 -4.79 -12.15 -7.32
CA PRO A 63 -5.35 -13.03 -8.34
C PRO A 63 -6.77 -13.50 -8.00
N LEU A 64 -6.99 -13.88 -6.73
CA LEU A 64 -8.29 -14.31 -6.25
C LEU A 64 -9.33 -13.16 -6.30
N ALA A 65 -8.95 -11.96 -5.83
CA ALA A 65 -9.82 -10.80 -5.84
C ALA A 65 -10.23 -10.41 -7.27
N HIS A 66 -9.30 -10.47 -8.24
CA HIS A 66 -9.61 -10.26 -9.65
C HIS A 66 -10.57 -11.31 -10.20
N TYR A 67 -10.37 -12.58 -9.83
CA TYR A 67 -11.23 -13.68 -10.28
C TYR A 67 -12.66 -13.54 -9.72
N LEU A 68 -12.80 -13.32 -8.41
CA LEU A 68 -14.10 -13.19 -7.76
C LEU A 68 -14.84 -11.91 -8.17
N HIS A 69 -14.12 -10.81 -8.44
CA HIS A 69 -14.74 -9.53 -8.84
C HIS A 69 -15.52 -9.61 -10.16
N GLN A 70 -15.27 -10.62 -10.99
CA GLN A 70 -16.00 -10.84 -12.24
C GLN A 70 -17.47 -11.25 -11.99
N HIS A 71 -17.77 -11.81 -10.82
CA HIS A 71 -19.07 -12.42 -10.51
C HIS A 71 -19.70 -11.91 -9.22
N TYR A 72 -18.89 -11.38 -8.28
CA TYR A 72 -19.34 -11.05 -6.93
C TYR A 72 -18.81 -9.68 -6.48
N THR A 73 -19.48 -9.11 -5.47
CA THR A 73 -18.92 -7.95 -4.77
C THR A 73 -17.76 -8.39 -3.89
N VAL A 74 -16.59 -7.84 -4.14
CA VAL A 74 -15.38 -8.15 -3.36
C VAL A 74 -14.99 -6.95 -2.52
N THR A 75 -14.66 -7.15 -1.26
CA THR A 75 -13.98 -6.18 -0.39
C THR A 75 -12.61 -6.71 0.01
N VAL A 76 -11.59 -5.90 -0.22
CA VAL A 76 -10.24 -6.15 0.27
C VAL A 76 -9.98 -5.22 1.45
N GLU A 77 -9.93 -5.78 2.66
CA GLU A 77 -9.89 -4.98 3.87
C GLU A 77 -8.48 -4.85 4.44
N ASN A 78 -8.26 -3.78 5.20
CA ASN A 78 -6.99 -3.56 5.87
C ASN A 78 -6.80 -4.56 7.03
N PRO A 79 -5.66 -5.26 7.12
CA PRO A 79 -5.36 -6.22 8.20
C PRO A 79 -5.60 -5.68 9.61
N ARG A 80 -5.36 -4.39 9.82
CA ARG A 80 -5.58 -3.77 11.14
C ARG A 80 -7.05 -3.67 11.53
N ARG A 81 -7.96 -3.60 10.55
CA ARG A 81 -9.40 -3.59 10.85
C ARG A 81 -9.88 -4.97 11.24
N ILE A 82 -9.44 -6.00 10.52
CA ILE A 82 -9.73 -7.40 10.87
C ILE A 82 -9.17 -7.72 12.25
N LYS A 83 -7.89 -7.38 12.51
CA LYS A 83 -7.29 -7.54 13.84
C LYS A 83 -8.02 -6.76 14.94
N GLY A 84 -8.46 -5.53 14.66
CA GLY A 84 -9.25 -4.76 15.62
C GLY A 84 -10.60 -5.38 15.93
N TYR A 85 -11.24 -5.99 14.92
CA TYR A 85 -12.48 -6.73 15.08
C TYR A 85 -12.26 -8.02 15.89
N ALA A 86 -11.19 -8.79 15.61
CA ALA A 86 -10.81 -9.97 16.40
C ALA A 86 -10.65 -9.66 17.90
N ILE A 87 -10.02 -8.53 18.21
CA ILE A 87 -9.86 -8.07 19.61
C ILE A 87 -11.22 -7.71 20.24
N ALA A 88 -12.11 -7.06 19.48
CA ALA A 88 -13.44 -6.70 19.97
C ALA A 88 -14.31 -7.93 20.22
N GLU A 89 -14.16 -8.99 19.43
CA GLU A 89 -14.83 -10.27 19.61
C GLU A 89 -14.13 -11.21 20.62
N LEU A 90 -13.10 -10.73 21.34
CA LEU A 90 -12.34 -11.47 22.35
C LEU A 90 -11.79 -12.81 21.83
N GLN A 91 -11.41 -12.87 20.56
CA GLN A 91 -10.86 -14.08 19.95
C GLN A 91 -9.56 -14.49 20.66
N ARG A 92 -9.53 -15.70 21.22
CA ARG A 92 -8.41 -16.20 22.04
C ARG A 92 -7.43 -17.08 21.25
N SER A 93 -7.90 -17.75 20.20
CA SER A 93 -7.09 -18.65 19.37
C SER A 93 -7.02 -18.16 17.94
N LYS A 94 -5.95 -18.54 17.25
CA LYS A 94 -5.72 -18.17 15.85
C LYS A 94 -5.45 -19.41 15.02
N THR A 95 -6.33 -19.70 14.06
CA THR A 95 -6.14 -20.69 13.01
C THR A 95 -6.71 -20.13 11.70
N ASP A 96 -6.20 -20.57 10.55
CA ASP A 96 -6.65 -20.09 9.24
C ASP A 96 -8.18 -20.21 9.06
N LYS A 97 -8.78 -21.30 9.55
CA LYS A 97 -10.24 -21.50 9.55
C LYS A 97 -10.97 -20.46 10.41
N GLN A 98 -10.45 -20.19 11.61
CA GLN A 98 -11.03 -19.18 12.50
C GLN A 98 -10.87 -17.76 11.92
N ASP A 99 -9.75 -17.50 11.26
CA ASP A 99 -9.53 -16.22 10.59
C ASP A 99 -10.50 -16.03 9.41
N ALA A 100 -10.74 -17.07 8.58
CA ALA A 100 -11.75 -17.02 7.53
C ALA A 100 -13.18 -16.79 8.07
N ARG A 101 -13.56 -17.46 9.17
CA ARG A 101 -14.84 -17.25 9.85
C ARG A 101 -14.98 -15.83 10.40
N LEU A 102 -13.94 -15.33 11.06
CA LEU A 102 -13.89 -13.95 11.57
C LEU A 102 -14.06 -12.93 10.45
N ILE A 103 -13.39 -13.14 9.29
CA ILE A 103 -13.52 -12.27 8.12
C ILE A 103 -14.95 -12.31 7.57
N ALA A 104 -15.61 -13.49 7.55
CA ALA A 104 -17.00 -13.60 7.12
C ALA A 104 -17.96 -12.86 8.05
N GLN A 105 -17.81 -13.01 9.38
CA GLN A 105 -18.58 -12.28 10.38
C GLN A 105 -18.36 -10.77 10.27
N TYR A 106 -17.09 -10.33 10.13
CA TYR A 106 -16.77 -8.93 9.89
C TYR A 106 -17.47 -8.38 8.65
N CYS A 107 -17.49 -9.15 7.55
CA CYS A 107 -18.18 -8.79 6.33
C CYS A 107 -19.68 -8.58 6.56
N GLN A 108 -20.31 -9.49 7.28
CA GLN A 108 -21.74 -9.43 7.62
C GLN A 108 -22.08 -8.22 8.50
N ASP A 109 -21.35 -8.03 9.61
CA ASP A 109 -21.64 -6.98 10.59
C ASP A 109 -21.33 -5.59 10.08
N ARG A 110 -20.36 -5.47 9.18
CA ARG A 110 -19.89 -4.18 8.66
C ARG A 110 -20.36 -3.89 7.24
N LYS A 111 -21.27 -4.67 6.66
CA LYS A 111 -21.72 -4.57 5.26
C LYS A 111 -21.99 -3.13 4.79
N HIS A 112 -22.60 -2.29 5.64
CA HIS A 112 -22.93 -0.91 5.32
C HIS A 112 -21.72 0.05 5.31
N LYS A 113 -20.56 -0.39 5.83
CA LYS A 113 -19.31 0.39 5.92
C LYS A 113 -18.23 -0.12 4.97
N LEU A 114 -18.45 -1.29 4.37
CA LEU A 114 -17.51 -1.87 3.42
C LEU A 114 -17.57 -1.13 2.09
N LYS A 115 -16.42 -1.08 1.43
CA LYS A 115 -16.32 -0.53 0.07
C LYS A 115 -15.94 -1.65 -0.88
N ALA A 116 -16.66 -1.73 -1.98
CA ALA A 116 -16.30 -2.63 -3.05
C ALA A 116 -14.86 -2.33 -3.53
N TRP A 117 -14.09 -3.39 -3.67
CA TRP A 117 -12.76 -3.32 -4.24
C TRP A 117 -12.85 -3.11 -5.75
N ILE A 118 -12.13 -2.12 -6.23
CA ILE A 118 -12.01 -1.84 -7.65
C ILE A 118 -10.63 -2.33 -8.08
N PRO A 119 -10.52 -3.25 -9.06
CA PRO A 119 -9.24 -3.70 -9.56
C PRO A 119 -8.44 -2.53 -10.12
N PRO A 120 -7.11 -2.49 -9.89
CA PRO A 120 -6.27 -1.49 -10.54
C PRO A 120 -6.30 -1.72 -12.06
N SER A 121 -6.29 -0.64 -12.84
CA SER A 121 -6.11 -0.78 -14.29
C SER A 121 -4.73 -1.38 -14.60
N GLN A 122 -4.57 -1.90 -15.82
CA GLN A 122 -3.31 -2.50 -16.26
C GLN A 122 -2.16 -1.48 -16.17
N GLU A 123 -2.41 -0.23 -16.55
CA GLU A 123 -1.43 0.86 -16.48
C GLU A 123 -1.05 1.19 -15.03
N GLN A 124 -2.04 1.20 -14.11
CA GLN A 124 -1.78 1.42 -12.69
C GLN A 124 -0.91 0.32 -12.11
N LYS A 125 -1.21 -0.94 -12.47
CA LYS A 125 -0.44 -2.11 -12.04
C LYS A 125 0.99 -2.06 -12.59
N GLN A 126 1.15 -1.81 -13.89
CA GLN A 126 2.45 -1.69 -14.54
C GLN A 126 3.32 -0.58 -13.91
N LEU A 127 2.76 0.61 -13.69
CA LEU A 127 3.48 1.70 -13.04
C LEU A 127 3.92 1.33 -11.61
N GLN A 128 3.04 0.69 -10.86
CA GLN A 128 3.33 0.27 -9.49
C GLN A 128 4.43 -0.78 -9.41
N GLU A 129 4.39 -1.77 -10.30
CA GLU A 129 5.39 -2.83 -10.37
C GLU A 129 6.77 -2.30 -10.78
N LEU A 130 6.83 -1.45 -11.82
CA LEU A 130 8.08 -0.80 -12.23
C LEU A 130 8.67 0.06 -11.10
N ALA A 131 7.85 0.84 -10.39
CA ALA A 131 8.30 1.66 -9.28
C ALA A 131 8.82 0.84 -8.09
N ARG A 132 8.14 -0.26 -7.73
CA ARG A 132 8.55 -1.20 -6.68
C ARG A 132 9.85 -1.91 -7.04
N TYR A 133 9.95 -2.40 -8.27
CA TYR A 133 11.15 -3.10 -8.70
C TYR A 133 12.37 -2.18 -8.78
N LEU A 134 12.18 -0.94 -9.22
CA LEU A 134 13.23 0.08 -9.17
C LEU A 134 13.72 0.35 -7.74
N ASP A 135 12.81 0.41 -6.75
CA ASP A 135 13.17 0.58 -5.35
C ASP A 135 13.96 -0.62 -4.83
N HIS A 136 13.52 -1.83 -5.14
CA HIS A 136 14.19 -3.08 -4.79
C HIS A 136 15.63 -3.13 -5.30
N LEU A 137 15.84 -2.87 -6.59
CA LEU A 137 17.18 -2.85 -7.19
C LEU A 137 18.10 -1.80 -6.55
N LYS A 138 17.57 -0.63 -6.23
CA LYS A 138 18.34 0.43 -5.53
C LYS A 138 18.72 0.01 -4.12
N GLN A 139 17.84 -0.68 -3.40
CA GLN A 139 18.15 -1.20 -2.06
C GLN A 139 19.23 -2.27 -2.14
N GLN A 140 19.11 -3.22 -3.05
CA GLN A 140 20.14 -4.24 -3.26
C GLN A 140 21.50 -3.60 -3.56
N ARG A 141 21.54 -2.63 -4.49
CA ARG A 141 22.77 -1.93 -4.83
C ARG A 141 23.37 -1.20 -3.62
N ALA A 142 22.52 -0.53 -2.82
CA ALA A 142 23.00 0.16 -1.60
C ALA A 142 23.58 -0.84 -0.58
N THR A 143 22.95 -2.01 -0.42
CA THR A 143 23.46 -3.08 0.44
C THR A 143 24.83 -3.59 -0.04
N GLU A 144 24.97 -3.88 -1.33
CA GLU A 144 26.24 -4.34 -1.89
C GLU A 144 27.33 -3.25 -1.82
N THR A 145 26.95 -1.97 -2.01
CA THR A 145 27.88 -0.84 -1.84
C THR A 145 28.39 -0.75 -0.40
N THR A 146 27.53 -0.98 0.60
CA THR A 146 27.97 -1.01 2.01
C THR A 146 28.91 -2.17 2.28
N LYS A 147 28.60 -3.37 1.78
CA LYS A 147 29.48 -4.55 1.92
C LYS A 147 30.85 -4.33 1.28
N LEU A 148 30.92 -3.59 0.17
CA LEU A 148 32.18 -3.32 -0.52
C LEU A 148 33.18 -2.56 0.36
N HIS A 149 32.72 -1.71 1.29
CA HIS A 149 33.61 -0.95 2.19
C HIS A 149 34.35 -1.83 3.20
N GLU A 150 33.81 -3.01 3.50
CA GLU A 150 34.39 -3.93 4.50
C GLU A 150 34.89 -5.22 3.84
N ALA A 151 34.81 -5.32 2.50
CA ALA A 151 35.14 -6.54 1.78
C ALA A 151 36.65 -6.74 1.66
N PRO A 152 37.19 -7.96 1.90
CA PRO A 152 38.56 -8.33 1.59
C PRO A 152 38.88 -8.17 0.09
N ASP A 153 40.12 -7.91 -0.26
CA ASP A 153 40.57 -7.65 -1.62
C ASP A 153 40.17 -8.75 -2.65
N TYR A 154 40.19 -10.01 -2.21
CA TYR A 154 39.79 -11.14 -3.07
C TYR A 154 38.29 -11.28 -3.28
N ILE A 155 37.45 -10.62 -2.47
CA ILE A 155 35.95 -10.59 -2.64
C ILE A 155 35.50 -9.31 -3.32
N ALA A 156 36.21 -8.20 -3.11
CA ALA A 156 35.84 -6.87 -3.61
C ALA A 156 35.53 -6.83 -5.14
N PRO A 157 36.25 -7.54 -6.04
CA PRO A 157 35.94 -7.57 -7.47
C PRO A 157 34.56 -8.17 -7.78
N HIS A 158 34.17 -9.24 -7.08
CA HIS A 158 32.84 -9.88 -7.26
C HIS A 158 31.71 -8.97 -6.83
N ILE A 159 31.87 -8.22 -5.72
CA ILE A 159 30.89 -7.24 -5.27
C ILE A 159 30.78 -6.07 -6.27
N LYS A 160 31.90 -5.58 -6.80
CA LYS A 160 31.91 -4.53 -7.85
C LYS A 160 31.13 -4.96 -9.08
N THR A 161 31.37 -6.17 -9.60
CA THR A 161 30.59 -6.74 -10.72
C THR A 161 29.09 -6.79 -10.41
N THR A 162 28.72 -7.19 -9.20
CA THR A 162 27.30 -7.20 -8.77
C THR A 162 26.70 -5.80 -8.78
N ILE A 163 27.43 -4.79 -8.27
CA ILE A 163 27.00 -3.38 -8.27
C ILE A 163 26.82 -2.84 -9.69
N GLU A 164 27.73 -3.20 -10.61
CA GLU A 164 27.64 -2.81 -12.03
C GLU A 164 26.41 -3.41 -12.72
N ASN A 165 26.15 -4.71 -12.50
CA ASN A 165 24.97 -5.41 -13.01
C ASN A 165 23.67 -4.77 -12.47
N LEU A 166 23.56 -4.51 -11.16
CA LEU A 166 22.44 -3.82 -10.56
C LEU A 166 22.26 -2.40 -11.12
N SER A 167 23.39 -1.70 -11.38
CA SER A 167 23.34 -0.36 -11.98
C SER A 167 22.85 -0.38 -13.42
N SER A 168 23.16 -1.42 -14.20
CA SER A 168 22.60 -1.64 -15.53
C SER A 168 21.09 -1.89 -15.48
N GLN A 169 20.64 -2.83 -14.64
CA GLN A 169 19.21 -3.10 -14.46
C GLN A 169 18.43 -1.86 -14.03
N ILE A 170 18.98 -1.04 -13.12
CA ILE A 170 18.39 0.23 -12.70
C ILE A 170 18.21 1.18 -13.89
N ARG A 171 19.19 1.25 -14.82
CA ARG A 171 19.07 2.06 -16.04
C ARG A 171 17.96 1.55 -16.93
N ASP A 172 17.84 0.23 -17.09
CA ASP A 172 16.83 -0.38 -17.97
C ASP A 172 15.41 -0.19 -17.43
N ILE A 173 15.20 -0.39 -16.14
CA ILE A 173 13.88 -0.09 -15.51
C ILE A 173 13.51 1.40 -15.61
N LYS A 174 14.49 2.30 -15.48
CA LYS A 174 14.25 3.74 -15.73
C LYS A 174 13.85 4.03 -17.17
N LYS A 175 14.46 3.35 -18.17
CA LYS A 175 14.05 3.47 -19.59
C LYS A 175 12.62 2.98 -19.79
N GLN A 176 12.25 1.82 -19.20
CA GLN A 176 10.88 1.30 -19.26
C GLN A 176 9.87 2.27 -18.62
N LEU A 177 10.19 2.89 -17.48
CA LEU A 177 9.36 3.93 -16.88
C LEU A 177 9.18 5.13 -17.81
N LEU A 178 10.24 5.59 -18.46
CA LEU A 178 10.15 6.69 -19.43
C LEU A 178 9.30 6.31 -20.64
N GLN A 179 9.42 5.10 -21.13
CA GLN A 179 8.61 4.59 -22.24
C GLN A 179 7.13 4.49 -21.83
N PHE A 180 6.84 3.98 -20.63
CA PHE A 180 5.50 3.98 -20.07
C PHE A 180 4.88 5.39 -20.07
N TYR A 181 5.63 6.41 -19.63
CA TYR A 181 5.13 7.79 -19.65
C TYR A 181 4.94 8.36 -21.05
N LYS A 182 5.74 7.93 -22.04
CA LYS A 182 5.56 8.34 -23.45
C LYS A 182 4.25 7.77 -24.03
N SER A 183 3.92 6.52 -23.70
CA SER A 183 2.68 5.88 -24.17
C SER A 183 1.42 6.27 -23.38
N HIS A 184 1.58 6.96 -22.24
CA HIS A 184 0.45 7.38 -21.39
C HIS A 184 0.52 8.89 -21.08
N PRO A 185 0.01 9.77 -21.96
CA PRO A 185 0.13 11.25 -21.84
C PRO A 185 -0.42 11.81 -20.51
N ASP A 186 -1.56 11.28 -20.00
CA ASP A 186 -2.14 11.69 -18.71
C ASP A 186 -1.16 11.45 -17.56
N TYR A 187 -0.56 10.26 -17.52
CA TYR A 187 0.45 9.93 -16.49
C TYR A 187 1.70 10.80 -16.63
N ASN A 188 2.12 11.11 -17.86
CA ASN A 188 3.29 11.96 -18.11
C ASN A 188 3.08 13.40 -17.65
N THR A 189 1.92 13.97 -17.92
CA THR A 189 1.56 15.33 -17.48
C THR A 189 1.57 15.41 -15.95
N LYS A 190 0.91 14.50 -15.29
CA LYS A 190 0.90 14.41 -13.82
C LYS A 190 2.29 14.18 -13.24
N ARG A 191 3.13 13.31 -13.87
CA ARG A 191 4.53 13.14 -13.49
C ARG A 191 5.33 14.44 -13.58
N LYS A 192 5.24 15.15 -14.72
CA LYS A 192 5.95 16.42 -14.92
C LYS A 192 5.60 17.43 -13.82
N ARG A 193 4.32 17.54 -13.47
CA ARG A 193 3.89 18.40 -12.36
C ARG A 193 4.41 17.97 -11.00
N LEU A 194 4.36 16.69 -10.66
CA LEU A 194 4.94 16.21 -9.41
C LEU A 194 6.44 16.55 -9.30
N LYS A 195 7.17 16.51 -10.40
CA LYS A 195 8.59 16.84 -10.45
C LYS A 195 8.91 18.33 -10.28
N THR A 196 7.94 19.22 -10.36
CA THR A 196 8.14 20.63 -9.99
C THR A 196 8.26 20.84 -8.49
N ILE A 197 7.85 19.84 -7.70
CA ILE A 197 8.01 19.87 -6.23
C ILE A 197 9.47 19.56 -5.88
N THR A 198 10.16 20.51 -5.26
CA THR A 198 11.57 20.34 -4.84
C THR A 198 11.75 19.06 -4.02
N GLY A 199 12.67 18.22 -4.45
CA GLY A 199 12.99 16.93 -3.84
C GLY A 199 12.24 15.74 -4.43
N ILE A 200 11.17 15.93 -5.20
CA ILE A 200 10.46 14.83 -5.86
C ILE A 200 11.14 14.47 -7.18
N GLY A 201 11.81 13.31 -7.21
CA GLY A 201 12.40 12.71 -8.40
C GLY A 201 11.48 11.71 -9.10
N GLU A 202 11.96 11.04 -10.16
CA GLU A 202 11.20 10.08 -10.96
C GLU A 202 10.53 8.97 -10.12
N GLN A 203 11.29 8.37 -9.21
CA GLN A 203 10.78 7.28 -8.38
C GLN A 203 9.68 7.75 -7.42
N SER A 204 9.89 8.86 -6.72
CA SER A 204 8.90 9.39 -5.79
C SER A 204 7.64 9.86 -6.53
N ALA A 205 7.79 10.43 -7.74
CA ALA A 205 6.67 10.80 -8.59
C ALA A 205 5.87 9.57 -9.04
N ALA A 206 6.54 8.48 -9.47
CA ALA A 206 5.88 7.23 -9.86
C ALA A 206 5.08 6.62 -8.70
N VAL A 207 5.67 6.55 -7.49
CA VAL A 207 5.01 6.01 -6.30
C VAL A 207 3.81 6.86 -5.88
N LEU A 208 3.95 8.19 -5.87
CA LEU A 208 2.84 9.10 -5.51
C LEU A 208 1.71 9.05 -6.54
N LEU A 209 2.03 8.98 -7.82
CA LEU A 209 1.05 8.89 -8.89
C LEU A 209 0.30 7.56 -8.85
N SER A 210 1.00 6.44 -8.66
CA SER A 210 0.39 5.13 -8.45
C SER A 210 -0.55 5.13 -7.23
N ALA A 211 -0.13 5.72 -6.10
CA ALA A 211 -0.95 5.84 -4.90
C ALA A 211 -2.19 6.70 -5.13
N TYR A 212 -2.06 7.82 -5.83
CA TYR A 212 -3.16 8.73 -6.13
C TYR A 212 -4.23 8.08 -7.03
N LYS A 213 -3.79 7.38 -8.07
CA LYS A 213 -4.68 6.68 -9.01
C LYS A 213 -5.40 5.46 -8.41
N ARG A 214 -4.92 4.94 -7.26
CA ARG A 214 -5.46 3.72 -6.65
C ARG A 214 -6.85 3.89 -6.06
N HIS A 215 -7.17 5.09 -5.53
CA HIS A 215 -8.46 5.38 -4.88
C HIS A 215 -8.96 6.78 -5.23
N PRO A 216 -10.29 6.96 -5.34
CA PRO A 216 -10.89 8.28 -5.48
C PRO A 216 -10.83 9.04 -4.15
N PHE A 217 -9.79 9.82 -3.93
CA PHE A 217 -9.64 10.62 -2.72
C PHE A 217 -10.46 11.90 -2.81
N SER A 218 -11.41 12.10 -1.89
CA SER A 218 -12.22 13.32 -1.83
C SER A 218 -11.43 14.54 -1.35
N ASN A 219 -10.39 14.34 -0.53
CA ASN A 219 -9.60 15.43 0.03
C ASN A 219 -8.17 14.98 0.45
N GLN A 220 -7.33 15.98 0.70
CA GLN A 220 -5.93 15.78 1.12
C GLN A 220 -5.77 15.03 2.46
N LYS A 221 -6.78 15.08 3.35
CA LYS A 221 -6.73 14.34 4.64
C LYS A 221 -6.83 12.84 4.40
N GLN A 222 -7.71 12.41 3.50
CA GLN A 222 -7.82 11.00 3.09
C GLN A 222 -6.52 10.51 2.43
N PHE A 223 -5.94 11.30 1.53
CA PHE A 223 -4.68 10.93 0.89
C PHE A 223 -3.55 10.81 1.91
N THR A 224 -3.36 11.79 2.81
CA THR A 224 -2.32 11.70 3.86
C THR A 224 -2.55 10.55 4.84
N ALA A 225 -3.80 10.20 5.15
CA ALA A 225 -4.15 9.03 5.96
C ALA A 225 -3.81 7.72 5.24
N TYR A 226 -4.10 7.63 3.93
CA TYR A 226 -3.72 6.49 3.09
C TYR A 226 -2.20 6.27 3.08
N LEU A 227 -1.41 7.36 3.08
CA LEU A 227 0.04 7.29 3.21
C LEU A 227 0.50 6.98 4.66
N GLY A 228 -0.40 7.02 5.64
CA GLY A 228 -0.10 6.84 7.06
C GLY A 228 0.73 7.96 7.66
N LEU A 229 0.59 9.18 7.11
CA LEU A 229 1.25 10.41 7.57
C LEU A 229 0.33 11.30 8.41
N ASP A 230 -0.89 10.86 8.69
CA ASP A 230 -1.84 11.53 9.57
C ASP A 230 -1.37 11.46 11.04
N PRO A 231 -1.53 12.54 11.82
CA PRO A 231 -1.15 12.54 13.23
C PRO A 231 -2.15 11.72 14.05
N ARG A 232 -1.64 10.83 14.89
CA ARG A 232 -2.39 10.13 15.92
C ARG A 232 -2.12 10.79 17.26
N LYS A 233 -3.19 11.23 17.94
CA LYS A 233 -3.16 11.66 19.33
C LYS A 233 -3.50 10.46 20.22
N ASN A 234 -2.87 10.39 21.38
CA ASN A 234 -3.18 9.42 22.42
C ASN A 234 -3.39 10.22 23.71
N GLN A 235 -4.62 10.64 23.94
CA GLN A 235 -5.03 11.45 25.07
C GLN A 235 -6.30 10.84 25.66
N SER A 236 -6.32 10.64 26.96
CA SER A 236 -7.49 10.16 27.70
C SER A 236 -7.49 10.81 29.09
N GLY A 237 -8.52 11.58 29.34
CA GLY A 237 -8.63 12.37 30.60
C GLY A 237 -7.41 13.26 30.87
N SER A 238 -7.13 13.51 32.12
CA SER A 238 -5.96 14.27 32.60
C SER A 238 -4.68 13.41 32.72
N SER A 239 -4.81 12.09 32.86
CA SER A 239 -3.72 11.16 33.18
C SER A 239 -2.94 10.67 31.98
N VAL A 240 -3.57 10.58 30.79
CA VAL A 240 -2.91 10.09 29.58
C VAL A 240 -2.68 11.21 28.58
N ASN A 241 -1.46 11.71 28.48
CA ASN A 241 -1.07 12.72 27.49
C ASN A 241 0.14 12.25 26.69
N GLY A 242 -0.08 11.24 25.83
CA GLY A 242 0.95 10.63 25.01
C GLY A 242 1.47 11.56 23.90
N LYS A 243 2.77 11.50 23.60
CA LYS A 243 3.38 12.24 22.49
C LYS A 243 2.70 11.90 21.16
N SER A 244 2.26 12.92 20.43
CA SER A 244 1.64 12.76 19.11
C SER A 244 2.63 12.11 18.12
N ARG A 245 2.17 11.10 17.38
CA ARG A 245 2.94 10.35 16.37
C ARG A 245 2.12 10.22 15.09
N ILE A 246 2.76 9.85 13.97
CA ILE A 246 2.00 9.47 12.76
C ILE A 246 1.34 8.11 12.95
N SER A 247 0.20 7.90 12.28
CA SER A 247 -0.59 6.67 12.43
C SER A 247 0.13 5.41 11.98
N LYS A 248 0.96 5.51 10.93
CA LYS A 248 1.62 4.39 10.23
C LYS A 248 0.63 3.31 9.75
N ILE A 249 -0.66 3.63 9.63
CA ILE A 249 -1.70 2.68 9.19
C ILE A 249 -1.63 2.44 7.67
N GLY A 250 -1.15 3.45 6.91
CA GLY A 250 -1.00 3.35 5.46
C GLY A 250 0.27 2.62 5.02
N ASN A 251 0.45 2.54 3.70
CA ASN A 251 1.54 1.83 3.05
C ASN A 251 2.93 2.37 3.45
N ALA A 252 3.79 1.47 3.93
CA ALA A 252 5.14 1.81 4.40
C ALA A 252 6.08 2.23 3.25
N ASP A 253 5.96 1.58 2.07
CA ASP A 253 6.81 1.85 0.92
C ASP A 253 6.58 3.26 0.37
N ILE A 254 5.31 3.70 0.35
CA ILE A 254 4.97 5.06 -0.08
C ILE A 254 5.55 6.09 0.91
N ARG A 255 5.44 5.85 2.21
CA ARG A 255 6.07 6.74 3.21
C ARG A 255 7.57 6.80 3.04
N LYS A 256 8.22 5.65 2.83
CA LYS A 256 9.66 5.56 2.60
C LYS A 256 10.09 6.40 1.39
N SER A 257 9.31 6.36 0.29
CA SER A 257 9.63 7.11 -0.93
C SER A 257 9.60 8.63 -0.75
N LEU A 258 8.94 9.15 0.30
CA LEU A 258 8.86 10.58 0.63
C LEU A 258 9.98 11.05 1.58
N TYR A 259 10.74 10.15 2.20
CA TYR A 259 11.75 10.54 3.17
C TYR A 259 12.89 11.35 2.54
N MET A 260 13.51 10.84 1.48
CA MET A 260 14.58 11.56 0.79
C MET A 260 14.11 12.87 0.16
N PRO A 261 12.94 12.95 -0.52
CA PRO A 261 12.32 14.23 -0.89
C PRO A 261 12.22 15.24 0.26
N ALA A 262 11.82 14.79 1.45
CA ALA A 262 11.74 15.67 2.62
C ALA A 262 13.12 16.14 3.10
N VAL A 263 14.15 15.29 3.04
CA VAL A 263 15.54 15.68 3.35
C VAL A 263 16.03 16.74 2.36
N VAL A 264 15.78 16.57 1.07
CA VAL A 264 16.15 17.55 0.04
C VAL A 264 15.41 18.88 0.27
N ALA A 265 14.09 18.84 0.46
CA ALA A 265 13.30 20.03 0.72
C ALA A 265 13.74 20.77 2.00
N TYR A 266 14.16 20.02 3.03
CA TYR A 266 14.72 20.59 4.25
C TYR A 266 16.06 21.29 3.98
N ARG A 267 16.99 20.64 3.25
CA ARG A 267 18.31 21.19 2.91
C ARG A 267 18.23 22.40 2.00
N CYS A 268 17.27 22.41 1.07
CA CYS A 268 17.00 23.54 0.16
C CYS A 268 16.17 24.66 0.81
N ASN A 269 15.91 24.60 2.12
CA ASN A 269 15.13 25.60 2.87
C ASN A 269 13.74 25.92 2.30
N VAL A 270 13.10 24.99 1.56
CA VAL A 270 11.80 25.19 0.92
C VAL A 270 10.70 25.59 1.90
N PHE A 271 10.80 25.12 3.14
CA PHE A 271 9.82 25.37 4.21
C PHE A 271 10.45 26.08 5.42
N SER A 272 11.33 27.07 5.19
CA SER A 272 12.14 27.72 6.24
C SER A 272 11.32 28.21 7.43
N SER A 273 10.28 29.01 7.21
CA SER A 273 9.39 29.52 8.28
C SER A 273 8.71 28.40 9.09
N PHE A 274 8.25 27.37 8.39
CA PHE A 274 7.63 26.21 9.06
C PHE A 274 8.65 25.40 9.88
N VAL A 275 9.84 25.19 9.34
CA VAL A 275 10.94 24.49 10.02
C VAL A 275 11.39 25.26 11.25
N ASN A 276 11.60 26.57 11.13
CA ASN A 276 12.03 27.43 12.23
C ASN A 276 11.03 27.42 13.39
N ARG A 277 9.73 27.52 13.07
CA ARG A 277 8.66 27.42 14.09
C ARG A 277 8.70 26.09 14.85
N LEU A 278 9.03 24.95 14.18
CA LEU A 278 9.15 23.66 14.82
C LEU A 278 10.43 23.53 15.64
N LYS A 279 11.54 24.12 15.17
CA LYS A 279 12.81 24.17 15.91
C LYS A 279 12.67 24.97 17.20
N VAL A 280 12.05 26.14 17.15
CA VAL A 280 11.75 26.97 18.35
C VAL A 280 10.90 26.19 19.36
N LYS A 281 9.99 25.34 18.90
CA LYS A 281 9.21 24.42 19.78
C LYS A 281 9.98 23.19 20.24
N GLY A 282 11.29 23.13 20.08
CA GLY A 282 12.14 22.00 20.51
C GLY A 282 11.88 20.69 19.81
N LYS A 283 11.30 20.70 18.58
CA LYS A 283 11.00 19.46 17.86
C LYS A 283 12.26 18.86 17.24
N PRO A 284 12.53 17.55 17.42
CA PRO A 284 13.70 16.90 16.84
C PRO A 284 13.62 16.84 15.29
N ILE A 285 14.78 16.84 14.62
CA ILE A 285 14.91 16.86 13.15
C ILE A 285 14.08 15.75 12.48
N LYS A 286 14.10 14.53 13.02
CA LYS A 286 13.30 13.41 12.47
C LYS A 286 11.80 13.72 12.44
N LEU A 287 11.28 14.40 13.45
CA LEU A 287 9.86 14.82 13.48
C LEU A 287 9.60 15.92 12.44
N ILE A 288 10.53 16.88 12.30
CA ILE A 288 10.45 17.95 11.29
C ILE A 288 10.40 17.36 9.88
N LEU A 289 11.27 16.39 9.57
CA LEU A 289 11.28 15.70 8.27
C LEU A 289 9.94 14.99 8.00
N ILE A 290 9.37 14.31 8.99
CA ILE A 290 8.06 13.67 8.85
C ILE A 290 6.95 14.71 8.60
N ALA A 291 7.02 15.86 9.25
CA ALA A 291 6.09 16.95 9.01
C ALA A 291 6.23 17.54 7.58
N ILE A 292 7.45 17.62 7.06
CA ILE A 292 7.73 17.99 5.65
C ILE A 292 7.18 16.93 4.69
N MET A 293 7.38 15.62 4.96
CA MET A 293 6.79 14.54 4.16
C MET A 293 5.28 14.72 4.00
N ARG A 294 4.59 15.06 5.09
CA ARG A 294 3.15 15.33 5.04
C ARG A 294 2.82 16.55 4.20
N LYS A 295 3.61 17.64 4.30
CA LYS A 295 3.42 18.84 3.45
C LYS A 295 3.63 18.49 1.97
N LEU A 296 4.67 17.75 1.63
CA LEU A 296 4.93 17.29 0.26
C LEU A 296 3.77 16.45 -0.27
N ALA A 297 3.22 15.55 0.54
CA ALA A 297 2.06 14.74 0.17
C ALA A 297 0.80 15.60 -0.10
N VAL A 298 0.56 16.62 0.71
CA VAL A 298 -0.56 17.57 0.52
C VAL A 298 -0.38 18.36 -0.77
N ILE A 299 0.82 18.88 -1.03
CA ILE A 299 1.12 19.63 -2.26
C ILE A 299 0.95 18.72 -3.48
N ALA A 300 1.50 17.50 -3.43
CA ALA A 300 1.35 16.51 -4.50
C ALA A 300 -0.11 16.20 -4.80
N PHE A 301 -0.93 15.97 -3.76
CA PHE A 301 -2.37 15.74 -3.91
C PHE A 301 -3.06 16.93 -4.62
N ASN A 302 -2.81 18.15 -4.17
CA ASN A 302 -3.46 19.35 -4.73
C ASN A 302 -3.06 19.56 -6.20
N LEU A 303 -1.79 19.33 -6.56
CA LEU A 303 -1.32 19.41 -7.94
C LEU A 303 -1.98 18.34 -8.83
N LEU A 304 -2.12 17.11 -8.34
CA LEU A 304 -2.76 16.04 -9.11
C LEU A 304 -4.25 16.28 -9.30
N ARG A 305 -4.93 16.81 -8.26
CA ARG A 305 -6.36 17.08 -8.30
C ARG A 305 -6.73 18.30 -9.15
N SER A 306 -5.87 19.31 -9.23
CA SER A 306 -6.13 20.51 -10.04
C SER A 306 -6.24 20.21 -11.55
N GLU A 307 -5.68 19.08 -12.00
CA GLU A 307 -5.79 18.60 -13.38
C GLU A 307 -7.12 17.94 -13.70
N GLU A 308 -7.72 17.25 -12.72
CA GLU A 308 -9.01 16.56 -12.91
C GLU A 308 -10.20 17.55 -12.95
N ARG A 309 -9.94 18.83 -12.61
CA ARG A 309 -10.95 19.90 -12.62
C ARG A 309 -10.87 20.81 -13.83
N ARG A 310 -9.85 20.64 -14.67
CA ARG A 310 -9.69 21.33 -15.95
C ARG A 310 -10.16 20.45 -17.10
#